data_f275b90c1d745fe0c8de27c7d3f81b38
#
_entry.id   f275b90c1d745fe0c8de27c7d3f81b38
#
_cell.length_a   1.000
_cell.length_b   1.000
_cell.length_c   1.000
_cell.angle_alpha   90.00
_cell.angle_beta   90.00
_cell.angle_gamma   90.00
#
_symmetry.space_group_name_H-M   'P 1'
#
loop_
_entity.id
_entity.type
_entity.pdbx_description
1 polymer ?
#
loop_
_entity_poly.entity_id
_entity_poly.type
_entity_poly.pdbx_seq_one_letter_code
_entity_poly.pdbx_strand_id
1 'polypeptide(L)'
;MANNVFTGTIDNDSTKAGNWSLGVVPSVGDGNVVVMNNSFVNMTLNADLEFDDLNVTKTTGTLTITDGGGYAIKVYNSVSKSNNVDITFNCNFYVKGGSVTMSGSGYFNISSGKYFYFDGNTTIGNINIRGAGTVKYLSGTITHSGNINIRDSINFDVNGDVNPSATTTSSTGINWNNFSHNTSGVFKAELSPLRVVGNFTLNGSGVGATSLSDIYIGGNFNTGNTTSYSNGTIFNLDGTGTITINGTLGMSLKFKATSNYTFNTDISFRGTIYSESGCNVNANSKTIVLGAGSIYLNAPHIQFYRILHTYNIYPITLYNNLNVDILEFKPVVYGYDVNIDGAYQLNCKQFIIGGAGGETVRSNDITINVSESLYIRGDLNRKTIGGIFTLNLLSGATQDVRCNASYVDSSGGQTIWTGINNSISNTTNWGRGEGNLLLAFKKY
;
A
#
# COMPACT_ATOMS: atom_id res chain seq x y z
N MET A 1 -9.14 -24.35 -38.41
CA MET A 1 -7.77 -23.85 -38.17
C MET A 1 -6.83 -25.03 -38.25
N ALA A 2 -5.75 -24.91 -39.00
CA ALA A 2 -4.76 -25.98 -39.11
C ALA A 2 -3.66 -25.79 -38.07
N ASN A 3 -3.12 -26.89 -37.54
CA ASN A 3 -2.04 -26.87 -36.54
C ASN A 3 -0.69 -26.66 -37.27
N ASN A 4 0.03 -25.62 -36.88
CA ASN A 4 1.38 -25.37 -37.40
C ASN A 4 2.40 -25.56 -36.26
N VAL A 5 3.30 -26.51 -36.43
CA VAL A 5 4.28 -26.94 -35.40
C VAL A 5 5.68 -26.61 -35.91
N PHE A 6 6.48 -25.95 -35.09
CA PHE A 6 7.90 -25.79 -35.36
C PHE A 6 8.64 -27.10 -35.12
N THR A 7 9.11 -27.73 -36.15
CA THR A 7 9.77 -29.05 -36.10
C THR A 7 11.28 -28.97 -36.16
N GLY A 8 11.82 -27.80 -36.60
CA GLY A 8 13.26 -27.62 -36.71
C GLY A 8 13.92 -28.57 -37.69
N THR A 9 13.22 -28.94 -38.78
CA THR A 9 13.67 -29.95 -39.72
C THR A 9 14.97 -29.55 -40.43
N ILE A 10 15.16 -28.26 -40.64
CA ILE A 10 16.36 -27.69 -41.27
C ILE A 10 17.37 -27.27 -40.20
N ASP A 11 16.92 -26.47 -39.24
CA ASP A 11 17.68 -25.93 -38.12
C ASP A 11 16.71 -25.28 -37.11
N ASN A 12 17.24 -24.47 -36.16
CA ASN A 12 16.42 -23.82 -35.13
C ASN A 12 15.90 -22.42 -35.50
N ASP A 13 16.03 -22.02 -36.77
CA ASP A 13 15.64 -20.68 -37.25
C ASP A 13 14.11 -20.59 -37.48
N SER A 14 13.44 -19.71 -36.73
CA SER A 14 11.99 -19.51 -36.81
C SER A 14 11.52 -18.95 -38.16
N THR A 15 12.39 -18.28 -38.92
CA THR A 15 12.05 -17.61 -40.19
C THR A 15 12.01 -18.57 -41.40
N LYS A 16 12.51 -19.79 -41.23
CA LYS A 16 12.56 -20.77 -42.33
C LYS A 16 11.26 -21.58 -42.41
N ALA A 17 10.53 -21.42 -43.51
CA ALA A 17 9.26 -22.12 -43.74
C ALA A 17 9.38 -23.64 -43.60
N GLY A 18 10.47 -24.24 -44.07
CA GLY A 18 10.71 -25.70 -43.94
C GLY A 18 10.91 -26.21 -42.52
N ASN A 19 11.06 -25.33 -41.55
CA ASN A 19 11.08 -25.70 -40.13
C ASN A 19 9.68 -25.81 -39.51
N TRP A 20 8.65 -25.48 -40.29
CA TRP A 20 7.26 -25.53 -39.82
C TRP A 20 6.50 -26.66 -40.53
N SER A 21 5.64 -27.34 -39.82
CA SER A 21 4.93 -28.52 -40.28
C SER A 21 4.00 -28.27 -41.48
N LEU A 22 3.53 -27.07 -41.66
CA LEU A 22 2.73 -26.67 -42.82
C LEU A 22 3.58 -26.08 -43.96
N GLY A 23 4.92 -26.02 -43.80
CA GLY A 23 5.81 -25.44 -44.78
C GLY A 23 5.68 -23.92 -44.95
N VAL A 24 5.09 -23.25 -43.94
CA VAL A 24 4.92 -21.79 -43.89
C VAL A 24 5.20 -21.27 -42.50
N VAL A 25 5.85 -20.12 -42.41
CA VAL A 25 6.00 -19.39 -41.14
C VAL A 25 4.62 -18.82 -40.77
N PRO A 26 4.15 -19.05 -39.53
CA PRO A 26 2.85 -18.52 -39.11
C PRO A 26 2.81 -17.00 -39.15
N SER A 27 1.63 -16.46 -39.44
CA SER A 27 1.37 -15.02 -39.48
C SER A 27 -0.04 -14.69 -38.97
N VAL A 28 -0.26 -13.45 -38.59
CA VAL A 28 -1.57 -12.95 -38.15
C VAL A 28 -2.58 -13.05 -39.31
N GLY A 29 -3.76 -13.60 -39.06
CA GLY A 29 -4.83 -13.75 -40.01
C GLY A 29 -4.69 -14.93 -40.97
N ASP A 30 -3.66 -15.78 -40.87
CA ASP A 30 -3.48 -16.95 -41.74
C ASP A 30 -4.42 -18.13 -41.38
N GLY A 31 -5.14 -18.02 -40.28
CA GLY A 31 -6.08 -19.05 -39.78
C GLY A 31 -5.40 -20.30 -39.21
N ASN A 32 -4.10 -20.26 -38.98
CA ASN A 32 -3.36 -21.37 -38.37
C ASN A 32 -3.18 -21.16 -36.85
N VAL A 33 -3.13 -22.27 -36.11
CA VAL A 33 -2.80 -22.29 -34.69
C VAL A 33 -1.36 -22.74 -34.52
N VAL A 34 -0.52 -21.96 -33.84
CA VAL A 34 0.81 -22.40 -33.46
C VAL A 34 0.67 -23.40 -32.31
N VAL A 35 1.13 -24.62 -32.53
CA VAL A 35 0.99 -25.71 -31.54
C VAL A 35 2.35 -26.14 -31.02
N MET A 36 2.56 -25.93 -29.74
CA MET A 36 3.75 -26.43 -29.02
C MET A 36 3.46 -27.81 -28.42
N ASN A 37 3.48 -28.84 -29.24
CA ASN A 37 3.31 -30.24 -28.83
C ASN A 37 4.67 -30.95 -28.62
N ASN A 38 4.67 -32.30 -28.49
CA ASN A 38 5.89 -33.07 -28.29
C ASN A 38 6.86 -33.01 -29.49
N SER A 39 6.37 -32.70 -30.69
CA SER A 39 7.20 -32.50 -31.88
C SER A 39 7.80 -31.07 -31.98
N PHE A 40 7.34 -30.13 -31.17
CA PHE A 40 7.90 -28.79 -31.12
C PHE A 40 9.27 -28.83 -30.45
N VAL A 41 10.29 -28.34 -31.12
CA VAL A 41 11.69 -28.28 -30.64
C VAL A 41 12.10 -26.89 -30.18
N ASN A 42 13.28 -26.76 -29.59
CA ASN A 42 13.85 -25.47 -29.24
C ASN A 42 13.97 -24.59 -30.50
N MET A 43 13.63 -23.32 -30.34
CA MET A 43 13.56 -22.36 -31.45
C MET A 43 14.39 -21.12 -31.15
N THR A 44 15.02 -20.58 -32.19
CA THR A 44 15.67 -19.27 -32.16
C THR A 44 14.89 -18.30 -33.02
N LEU A 45 14.52 -17.17 -32.44
CA LEU A 45 13.84 -16.09 -33.14
C LEU A 45 14.88 -15.25 -33.89
N ASN A 46 14.79 -15.25 -35.22
CA ASN A 46 15.60 -14.39 -36.12
C ASN A 46 14.74 -13.29 -36.77
N ALA A 47 13.46 -13.21 -36.43
CA ALA A 47 12.52 -12.13 -36.64
C ALA A 47 11.43 -12.21 -35.53
N ASP A 48 10.62 -11.16 -35.41
CA ASP A 48 9.40 -11.23 -34.65
C ASP A 48 8.50 -12.34 -35.20
N LEU A 49 7.95 -13.16 -34.29
CA LEU A 49 7.02 -14.22 -34.63
C LEU A 49 5.63 -13.81 -34.19
N GLU A 50 4.76 -13.50 -35.14
CA GLU A 50 3.43 -12.96 -34.94
C GLU A 50 2.35 -13.91 -35.45
N PHE A 51 1.35 -14.25 -34.63
CA PHE A 51 0.26 -15.14 -35.01
C PHE A 51 -0.97 -14.94 -34.09
N ASP A 52 -2.11 -15.50 -34.50
CA ASP A 52 -3.36 -15.35 -33.74
C ASP A 52 -3.42 -16.20 -32.50
N ASP A 53 -3.16 -17.49 -32.60
CA ASP A 53 -3.42 -18.44 -31.52
C ASP A 53 -2.21 -19.31 -31.18
N LEU A 54 -1.97 -19.49 -29.87
CA LEU A 54 -0.97 -20.38 -29.32
C LEU A 54 -1.64 -21.48 -28.48
N ASN A 55 -1.37 -22.73 -28.82
CA ASN A 55 -1.81 -23.88 -28.07
C ASN A 55 -0.62 -24.72 -27.58
N VAL A 56 -0.41 -24.79 -26.27
CA VAL A 56 0.69 -25.54 -25.66
C VAL A 56 0.17 -26.86 -25.10
N THR A 57 0.52 -27.95 -25.79
CA THR A 57 0.11 -29.32 -25.45
C THR A 57 1.30 -30.24 -25.20
N LYS A 58 2.52 -29.73 -25.12
CA LYS A 58 3.75 -30.50 -24.89
C LYS A 58 3.72 -31.18 -23.52
N THR A 59 3.84 -32.51 -23.48
CA THR A 59 3.73 -33.30 -22.23
C THR A 59 5.05 -33.81 -21.69
N THR A 60 6.12 -33.81 -22.50
CA THR A 60 7.43 -34.32 -22.15
C THR A 60 8.58 -33.42 -22.57
N GLY A 61 9.69 -33.47 -21.84
CA GLY A 61 10.90 -32.70 -22.11
C GLY A 61 10.79 -31.24 -21.72
N THR A 62 11.82 -30.48 -22.05
CA THR A 62 11.89 -29.01 -21.85
C THR A 62 11.75 -28.32 -23.19
N LEU A 63 11.28 -27.09 -23.19
CA LEU A 63 11.21 -26.24 -24.37
C LEU A 63 11.82 -24.89 -24.04
N THR A 64 12.74 -24.43 -24.87
CA THR A 64 13.33 -23.11 -24.78
C THR A 64 13.17 -22.35 -26.08
N ILE A 65 12.69 -21.13 -26.00
CA ILE A 65 12.61 -20.20 -27.11
C ILE A 65 13.60 -19.07 -26.84
N THR A 66 14.55 -18.90 -27.76
CA THR A 66 15.66 -17.97 -27.59
C THR A 66 15.53 -16.80 -28.56
N ASP A 67 15.86 -15.62 -28.08
CA ASP A 67 15.94 -14.42 -28.89
C ASP A 67 17.31 -14.36 -29.59
N GLY A 68 17.30 -14.34 -30.91
CA GLY A 68 18.50 -14.24 -31.74
C GLY A 68 19.00 -12.81 -32.01
N GLY A 69 18.20 -11.80 -31.64
CA GLY A 69 18.58 -10.41 -31.97
C GLY A 69 17.61 -9.33 -31.49
N GLY A 70 16.94 -9.51 -30.37
CA GLY A 70 15.97 -8.54 -29.84
C GLY A 70 14.54 -8.80 -30.30
N TYR A 71 14.26 -9.99 -30.83
CA TYR A 71 12.96 -10.37 -31.38
C TYR A 71 12.02 -10.92 -30.32
N ALA A 72 10.72 -10.93 -30.63
CA ALA A 72 9.65 -11.29 -29.72
C ALA A 72 8.63 -12.25 -30.34
N ILE A 73 7.90 -12.97 -29.46
CA ILE A 73 6.66 -13.64 -29.85
C ILE A 73 5.49 -12.69 -29.55
N LYS A 74 4.56 -12.55 -30.48
CA LYS A 74 3.34 -11.76 -30.32
C LYS A 74 2.11 -12.60 -30.71
N VAL A 75 1.20 -12.78 -29.74
CA VAL A 75 -0.05 -13.53 -29.91
C VAL A 75 -1.22 -12.58 -29.83
N TYR A 76 -2.08 -12.61 -30.84
CA TYR A 76 -3.14 -11.60 -31.01
C TYR A 76 -4.53 -12.03 -30.54
N ASN A 77 -4.78 -13.34 -30.36
CA ASN A 77 -6.12 -13.83 -30.02
C ASN A 77 -6.14 -14.71 -28.74
N SER A 78 -5.51 -15.87 -28.75
CA SER A 78 -5.55 -16.73 -27.59
C SER A 78 -4.22 -17.44 -27.27
N VAL A 79 -3.99 -17.63 -25.96
CA VAL A 79 -2.92 -18.47 -25.44
C VAL A 79 -3.54 -19.52 -24.54
N SER A 80 -3.42 -20.78 -24.94
CA SER A 80 -3.87 -21.92 -24.13
C SER A 80 -2.71 -22.85 -23.79
N LYS A 81 -2.71 -23.37 -22.56
CA LYS A 81 -1.71 -24.35 -22.09
C LYS A 81 -2.38 -25.38 -21.19
N SER A 82 -2.29 -26.65 -21.56
CA SER A 82 -3.04 -27.72 -20.90
C SER A 82 -2.17 -28.81 -20.25
N ASN A 83 -0.90 -28.52 -19.94
CA ASN A 83 0.04 -29.55 -19.49
C ASN A 83 0.98 -29.10 -18.36
N ASN A 84 1.83 -30.03 -17.89
CA ASN A 84 2.71 -29.85 -16.75
C ASN A 84 4.16 -29.50 -17.12
N VAL A 85 4.47 -29.30 -18.40
CA VAL A 85 5.82 -28.98 -18.87
C VAL A 85 6.02 -27.46 -18.81
N ASP A 86 7.19 -27.04 -18.34
CA ASP A 86 7.58 -25.65 -18.39
C ASP A 86 8.10 -25.25 -19.76
N ILE A 87 7.81 -24.03 -20.14
CA ILE A 87 8.34 -23.40 -21.35
C ILE A 87 9.16 -22.20 -20.95
N THR A 88 10.43 -22.19 -21.34
CA THR A 88 11.35 -21.11 -21.04
C THR A 88 11.40 -20.12 -22.19
N PHE A 89 11.06 -18.86 -21.90
CA PHE A 89 11.19 -17.75 -22.82
C PHE A 89 12.44 -16.93 -22.49
N ASN A 90 13.48 -17.12 -23.31
CA ASN A 90 14.65 -16.25 -23.36
C ASN A 90 14.44 -15.10 -24.37
N CYS A 91 13.18 -14.78 -24.65
CA CYS A 91 12.72 -13.69 -25.52
C CYS A 91 11.56 -12.95 -24.84
N ASN A 92 11.20 -11.80 -25.38
CA ASN A 92 9.97 -11.14 -24.98
C ASN A 92 8.75 -11.87 -25.55
N PHE A 93 7.68 -11.93 -24.74
CA PHE A 93 6.42 -12.56 -25.12
C PHE A 93 5.27 -11.57 -24.93
N TYR A 94 4.50 -11.30 -25.97
CA TYR A 94 3.38 -10.38 -25.95
C TYR A 94 2.07 -11.11 -26.15
N VAL A 95 1.10 -10.84 -25.29
CA VAL A 95 -0.32 -11.11 -25.53
C VAL A 95 -0.96 -9.78 -25.94
N LYS A 96 -1.33 -9.66 -27.21
CA LYS A 96 -1.85 -8.42 -27.81
C LYS A 96 -3.36 -8.25 -27.62
N GLY A 97 -4.01 -9.17 -26.93
CA GLY A 97 -5.44 -9.17 -26.63
C GLY A 97 -5.98 -10.59 -26.45
N GLY A 98 -7.31 -10.73 -26.40
CA GLY A 98 -7.97 -12.03 -26.36
C GLY A 98 -7.94 -12.72 -25.02
N SER A 99 -7.54 -14.01 -24.97
CA SER A 99 -7.58 -14.80 -23.73
C SER A 99 -6.29 -15.57 -23.45
N VAL A 100 -5.96 -15.70 -22.15
CA VAL A 100 -4.88 -16.57 -21.67
C VAL A 100 -5.44 -17.54 -20.65
N THR A 101 -5.30 -18.83 -20.90
CA THR A 101 -5.82 -19.88 -20.02
C THR A 101 -4.84 -21.02 -19.87
N MET A 102 -4.57 -21.43 -18.64
CA MET A 102 -3.73 -22.61 -18.33
C MET A 102 -4.50 -23.59 -17.44
N SER A 103 -4.46 -24.87 -17.77
CA SER A 103 -5.11 -25.93 -17.00
C SER A 103 -4.14 -26.90 -16.32
N GLY A 104 -2.85 -26.85 -16.65
CA GLY A 104 -1.83 -27.70 -16.07
C GLY A 104 -0.98 -27.01 -15.01
N SER A 105 -0.10 -27.77 -14.33
CA SER A 105 0.82 -27.24 -13.31
C SER A 105 2.13 -26.67 -13.85
N GLY A 106 2.41 -26.81 -15.14
CA GLY A 106 3.63 -26.26 -15.76
C GLY A 106 3.59 -24.74 -15.90
N TYR A 107 4.77 -24.14 -15.96
CA TYR A 107 4.95 -22.68 -15.93
C TYR A 107 5.38 -22.12 -17.29
N PHE A 108 5.04 -20.87 -17.54
CA PHE A 108 5.81 -20.00 -18.42
C PHE A 108 6.98 -19.43 -17.60
N ASN A 109 8.19 -19.84 -17.96
CA ASN A 109 9.41 -19.43 -17.27
C ASN A 109 10.04 -18.27 -18.05
N ILE A 110 10.02 -17.07 -17.47
CA ILE A 110 10.51 -15.84 -18.10
C ILE A 110 11.92 -15.57 -17.59
N SER A 111 12.89 -15.55 -18.49
CA SER A 111 14.29 -15.36 -18.14
C SER A 111 14.59 -13.95 -17.68
N SER A 112 15.67 -13.76 -16.94
CA SER A 112 16.15 -12.44 -16.50
C SER A 112 16.30 -11.47 -17.68
N GLY A 113 15.85 -10.23 -17.50
CA GLY A 113 15.86 -9.19 -18.53
C GLY A 113 14.86 -9.38 -19.66
N LYS A 114 13.98 -10.39 -19.58
CA LYS A 114 12.89 -10.62 -20.54
C LYS A 114 11.53 -10.30 -19.91
N TYR A 115 10.55 -10.07 -20.77
CA TYR A 115 9.24 -9.60 -20.41
C TYR A 115 8.14 -10.50 -20.93
N PHE A 116 7.11 -10.69 -20.11
CA PHE A 116 5.81 -11.22 -20.52
C PHE A 116 4.82 -10.06 -20.51
N TYR A 117 4.43 -9.59 -21.68
CA TYR A 117 3.58 -8.43 -21.83
C TYR A 117 2.13 -8.82 -22.03
N PHE A 118 1.23 -8.14 -21.33
CA PHE A 118 -0.18 -8.03 -21.69
C PHE A 118 -0.41 -6.65 -22.33
N ASP A 119 -0.80 -6.63 -23.59
CA ASP A 119 -0.92 -5.41 -24.40
C ASP A 119 -2.20 -5.47 -25.23
N GLY A 120 -3.27 -4.88 -24.70
CA GLY A 120 -4.61 -4.93 -25.25
C GLY A 120 -5.62 -5.59 -24.28
N ASN A 121 -6.90 -5.58 -24.66
CA ASN A 121 -7.95 -6.18 -23.84
C ASN A 121 -7.75 -7.68 -23.72
N THR A 122 -7.44 -8.16 -22.53
CA THR A 122 -7.10 -9.56 -22.29
C THR A 122 -7.90 -10.13 -21.13
N THR A 123 -8.51 -11.30 -21.34
CA THR A 123 -9.08 -12.11 -20.26
C THR A 123 -8.06 -13.15 -19.83
N ILE A 124 -7.62 -13.07 -18.57
CA ILE A 124 -6.69 -14.03 -18.00
C ILE A 124 -7.51 -15.02 -17.16
N GLY A 125 -7.53 -16.28 -17.58
CA GLY A 125 -7.98 -17.41 -16.77
C GLY A 125 -6.88 -17.83 -15.78
N ASN A 126 -6.73 -19.15 -15.56
CA ASN A 126 -5.59 -19.62 -14.77
C ASN A 126 -4.28 -19.38 -15.55
N ILE A 127 -3.27 -18.88 -14.86
CA ILE A 127 -1.93 -18.70 -15.42
C ILE A 127 -0.85 -19.03 -14.39
N ASN A 128 0.18 -19.77 -14.82
CA ASN A 128 1.36 -20.06 -14.02
C ASN A 128 2.59 -19.42 -14.66
N ILE A 129 3.24 -18.50 -13.96
CA ILE A 129 4.44 -17.80 -14.43
C ILE A 129 5.53 -17.93 -13.37
N ARG A 130 6.78 -18.16 -13.79
CA ARG A 130 7.96 -18.17 -12.91
C ARG A 130 9.19 -17.60 -13.61
N GLY A 131 10.31 -17.51 -12.87
CA GLY A 131 11.63 -17.08 -13.37
C GLY A 131 12.10 -15.78 -12.75
N ALA A 132 13.01 -15.10 -13.45
CA ALA A 132 13.60 -13.83 -13.00
C ALA A 132 13.30 -12.65 -13.95
N GLY A 133 12.32 -12.80 -14.83
CA GLY A 133 11.87 -11.77 -15.76
C GLY A 133 10.84 -10.82 -15.17
N THR A 134 10.13 -10.10 -16.03
CA THR A 134 9.09 -9.14 -15.64
C THR A 134 7.79 -9.44 -16.38
N VAL A 135 6.70 -9.52 -15.64
CA VAL A 135 5.33 -9.45 -16.19
C VAL A 135 4.92 -7.99 -16.26
N LYS A 136 4.46 -7.55 -17.42
CA LYS A 136 4.12 -6.13 -17.63
C LYS A 136 2.77 -5.97 -18.31
N TYR A 137 1.90 -5.15 -17.72
CA TYR A 137 0.67 -4.70 -18.35
C TYR A 137 0.93 -3.35 -19.03
N LEU A 138 0.77 -3.30 -20.38
CA LEU A 138 1.06 -2.11 -21.16
C LEU A 138 -0.19 -1.29 -21.47
N SER A 139 -1.26 -1.93 -21.88
CA SER A 139 -2.48 -1.25 -22.31
C SER A 139 -3.71 -2.15 -22.24
N GLY A 140 -4.88 -1.54 -22.33
CA GLY A 140 -6.16 -2.22 -22.38
C GLY A 140 -6.71 -2.63 -20.99
N THR A 141 -7.87 -3.26 -21.01
CA THR A 141 -8.53 -3.81 -19.82
C THR A 141 -8.10 -5.25 -19.61
N ILE A 142 -7.49 -5.54 -18.48
CA ILE A 142 -7.13 -6.90 -18.10
C ILE A 142 -8.19 -7.44 -17.13
N THR A 143 -8.91 -8.47 -17.56
CA THR A 143 -9.90 -9.15 -16.74
C THR A 143 -9.34 -10.48 -16.26
N HIS A 144 -9.24 -10.66 -14.96
CA HIS A 144 -8.85 -11.93 -14.37
C HIS A 144 -10.10 -12.74 -14.01
N SER A 145 -10.23 -13.93 -14.59
CA SER A 145 -11.32 -14.87 -14.30
C SER A 145 -10.85 -16.18 -13.63
N GLY A 146 -9.54 -16.32 -13.41
CA GLY A 146 -8.93 -17.52 -12.82
C GLY A 146 -7.74 -17.21 -11.91
N ASN A 147 -7.02 -18.23 -11.48
CA ASN A 147 -5.90 -18.13 -10.55
C ASN A 147 -4.61 -17.66 -11.26
N ILE A 148 -3.93 -16.67 -10.68
CA ILE A 148 -2.59 -16.29 -11.09
C ILE A 148 -1.60 -16.90 -10.11
N ASN A 149 -0.76 -17.80 -10.59
CA ASN A 149 0.29 -18.45 -9.81
C ASN A 149 1.65 -17.93 -10.29
N ILE A 150 2.26 -17.07 -9.52
CA ILE A 150 3.57 -16.48 -9.83
C ILE A 150 4.58 -16.99 -8.83
N ARG A 151 5.75 -17.46 -9.29
CA ARG A 151 6.83 -18.00 -8.46
C ARG A 151 8.17 -17.36 -8.80
N ASP A 152 9.13 -17.61 -7.92
CA ASP A 152 10.52 -17.14 -8.01
C ASP A 152 10.61 -15.59 -7.93
N SER A 153 11.55 -15.00 -8.64
CA SER A 153 11.85 -13.55 -8.55
C SER A 153 11.21 -12.73 -9.67
N ILE A 154 10.00 -13.09 -10.11
CA ILE A 154 9.28 -12.33 -11.13
C ILE A 154 8.96 -10.92 -10.63
N ASN A 155 9.33 -9.93 -11.42
CA ASN A 155 8.86 -8.54 -11.27
C ASN A 155 7.49 -8.38 -11.90
N PHE A 156 6.67 -7.50 -11.34
CA PHE A 156 5.36 -7.21 -11.86
C PHE A 156 5.20 -5.69 -12.03
N ASP A 157 4.94 -5.26 -13.26
CA ASP A 157 4.77 -3.84 -13.61
C ASP A 157 3.44 -3.64 -14.33
N VAL A 158 2.56 -2.84 -13.73
CA VAL A 158 1.19 -2.65 -14.21
C VAL A 158 0.99 -1.21 -14.64
N ASN A 159 0.84 -0.99 -15.95
CA ASN A 159 0.56 0.31 -16.55
C ASN A 159 -0.87 0.45 -17.09
N GLY A 160 -1.76 -0.50 -16.86
CA GLY A 160 -3.15 -0.51 -17.34
C GLY A 160 -4.17 -0.61 -16.20
N ASP A 161 -5.44 -0.51 -16.55
CA ASP A 161 -6.52 -0.83 -15.63
C ASP A 161 -6.50 -2.33 -15.33
N VAL A 162 -6.15 -2.69 -14.11
CA VAL A 162 -6.22 -4.06 -13.65
C VAL A 162 -7.43 -4.19 -12.75
N ASN A 163 -8.40 -4.96 -13.22
CA ASN A 163 -9.50 -5.42 -12.39
C ASN A 163 -9.32 -6.93 -12.13
N PRO A 164 -8.49 -7.33 -11.16
CA PRO A 164 -8.38 -8.73 -10.79
C PRO A 164 -9.62 -9.12 -10.01
N SER A 165 -10.70 -9.49 -10.70
CA SER A 165 -11.87 -10.12 -10.06
C SER A 165 -11.59 -11.58 -9.68
N ALA A 166 -10.37 -12.04 -9.87
CA ALA A 166 -9.98 -13.41 -9.59
C ALA A 166 -9.36 -13.58 -8.22
N THR A 167 -9.81 -14.61 -7.55
CA THR A 167 -9.13 -15.23 -6.44
C THR A 167 -7.69 -15.59 -6.82
N THR A 168 -6.74 -14.77 -6.43
CA THR A 168 -5.37 -15.28 -6.30
C THR A 168 -5.37 -16.23 -5.11
N THR A 169 -5.67 -17.50 -5.34
CA THR A 169 -5.41 -18.52 -4.34
C THR A 169 -3.90 -18.68 -4.24
N SER A 170 -3.28 -17.92 -3.36
CA SER A 170 -1.93 -18.22 -2.96
C SER A 170 -1.99 -19.31 -1.91
N SER A 171 -1.81 -20.53 -2.32
CA SER A 171 -1.14 -21.46 -1.45
C SER A 171 0.27 -20.91 -1.22
N THR A 172 0.53 -20.37 -0.01
CA THR A 172 1.86 -20.14 0.56
C THR A 172 2.98 -19.97 -0.49
N GLY A 173 3.35 -18.72 -0.79
CA GLY A 173 4.61 -18.45 -1.46
C GLY A 173 4.61 -17.60 -2.72
N ILE A 174 3.57 -16.83 -3.03
CA ILE A 174 3.69 -15.84 -4.11
C ILE A 174 4.38 -14.61 -3.55
N ASN A 175 5.66 -14.50 -3.81
CA ASN A 175 6.45 -13.33 -3.50
C ASN A 175 6.63 -12.53 -4.79
N TRP A 176 5.94 -11.42 -4.92
CA TRP A 176 6.21 -10.45 -5.96
C TRP A 176 7.48 -9.69 -5.58
N ASN A 177 8.41 -9.56 -6.50
CA ASN A 177 9.65 -8.84 -6.18
C ASN A 177 9.36 -7.35 -6.02
N ASN A 178 8.82 -6.71 -7.04
CA ASN A 178 8.32 -5.34 -6.98
C ASN A 178 6.92 -5.27 -7.59
N PHE A 179 6.12 -4.34 -7.09
CA PHE A 179 4.79 -4.05 -7.61
C PHE A 179 4.69 -2.56 -7.95
N SER A 180 4.23 -2.25 -9.13
CA SER A 180 3.97 -0.86 -9.55
C SER A 180 2.65 -0.78 -10.30
N HIS A 181 1.77 0.10 -9.86
CA HIS A 181 0.53 0.45 -10.53
C HIS A 181 0.53 1.96 -10.82
N ASN A 182 0.64 2.34 -12.10
CA ASN A 182 0.91 3.71 -12.51
C ASN A 182 -0.24 4.36 -13.29
N THR A 183 -1.46 3.85 -13.20
CA THR A 183 -2.59 4.34 -13.98
C THR A 183 -3.76 4.82 -13.13
N SER A 184 -4.71 5.50 -13.78
CA SER A 184 -5.97 5.96 -13.16
C SER A 184 -6.96 4.83 -12.85
N GLY A 185 -6.64 3.59 -13.17
CA GLY A 185 -7.51 2.44 -12.93
C GLY A 185 -7.57 1.98 -11.47
N VAL A 186 -8.52 1.12 -11.19
CA VAL A 186 -8.74 0.56 -9.86
C VAL A 186 -7.91 -0.71 -9.69
N PHE A 187 -6.97 -0.70 -8.73
CA PHE A 187 -6.32 -1.92 -8.27
C PHE A 187 -7.22 -2.64 -7.26
N LYS A 188 -7.54 -3.89 -7.54
CA LYS A 188 -8.30 -4.76 -6.63
C LYS A 188 -7.51 -6.04 -6.37
N ALA A 189 -7.18 -6.31 -5.11
CA ALA A 189 -6.64 -7.59 -4.67
C ALA A 189 -7.69 -8.27 -3.79
N GLU A 190 -8.57 -9.07 -4.38
CA GLU A 190 -9.84 -9.42 -3.71
C GLU A 190 -9.78 -10.56 -2.70
N LEU A 191 -8.88 -11.53 -2.72
CA LEU A 191 -9.10 -12.73 -1.88
C LEU A 191 -7.87 -13.48 -1.34
N SER A 192 -6.65 -12.97 -1.50
CA SER A 192 -5.48 -13.59 -0.89
C SER A 192 -4.47 -12.55 -0.47
N PRO A 193 -3.72 -12.77 0.60
CA PRO A 193 -2.71 -11.80 0.99
C PRO A 193 -1.69 -11.64 -0.14
N LEU A 194 -1.55 -10.41 -0.61
CA LEU A 194 -0.55 -10.04 -1.58
C LEU A 194 0.77 -9.78 -0.83
N ARG A 195 1.84 -10.48 -1.20
CA ARG A 195 3.17 -10.20 -0.65
C ARG A 195 4.08 -9.62 -1.73
N VAL A 196 4.64 -8.45 -1.46
CA VAL A 196 5.66 -7.79 -2.28
C VAL A 196 6.94 -7.72 -1.47
N VAL A 197 7.97 -8.47 -1.87
CA VAL A 197 9.23 -8.56 -1.13
C VAL A 197 10.02 -7.26 -1.25
N GLY A 198 9.98 -6.63 -2.40
CA GLY A 198 10.60 -5.35 -2.70
C GLY A 198 9.65 -4.16 -2.58
N ASN A 199 9.72 -3.25 -3.54
CA ASN A 199 8.98 -2.00 -3.52
C ASN A 199 7.52 -2.16 -3.97
N PHE A 200 6.62 -1.48 -3.26
CA PHE A 200 5.22 -1.36 -3.61
C PHE A 200 4.91 0.09 -3.98
N THR A 201 4.47 0.31 -5.22
CA THR A 201 4.21 1.65 -5.74
C THR A 201 2.81 1.77 -6.33
N LEU A 202 2.05 2.76 -5.88
CA LEU A 202 0.73 3.13 -6.39
C LEU A 202 0.75 4.60 -6.82
N ASN A 203 0.92 4.88 -8.11
CA ASN A 203 1.05 6.25 -8.64
C ASN A 203 -0.20 6.74 -9.41
N GLY A 204 -1.30 6.03 -9.36
CA GLY A 204 -2.51 6.40 -10.08
C GLY A 204 -3.36 7.48 -9.39
N SER A 205 -4.05 8.32 -10.14
CA SER A 205 -4.94 9.37 -9.63
C SER A 205 -6.33 8.89 -9.20
N GLY A 206 -6.59 7.59 -9.19
CA GLY A 206 -7.91 7.04 -8.88
C GLY A 206 -7.90 5.61 -8.34
N VAL A 207 -6.82 5.22 -7.68
CA VAL A 207 -6.70 3.84 -7.21
C VAL A 207 -7.57 3.63 -5.99
N GLY A 208 -8.72 3.01 -6.19
CA GLY A 208 -9.45 2.35 -5.14
C GLY A 208 -8.92 0.93 -5.01
N ALA A 209 -8.03 0.65 -4.08
CA ALA A 209 -7.77 -0.73 -3.72
C ALA A 209 -8.96 -1.22 -2.90
N THR A 210 -9.90 -1.87 -3.53
CA THR A 210 -10.92 -2.64 -2.83
C THR A 210 -10.34 -4.04 -2.57
N SER A 211 -9.43 -4.14 -1.63
CA SER A 211 -8.94 -5.42 -1.17
C SER A 211 -9.59 -5.76 0.16
N LEU A 212 -10.13 -6.95 0.28
CA LEU A 212 -10.49 -7.55 1.57
C LEU A 212 -9.29 -8.28 2.18
N SER A 213 -8.14 -8.27 1.52
CA SER A 213 -6.95 -9.04 1.92
C SER A 213 -5.82 -8.13 2.35
N ASP A 214 -5.03 -8.60 3.28
CA ASP A 214 -3.81 -7.94 3.74
C ASP A 214 -2.76 -7.91 2.63
N ILE A 215 -2.08 -6.75 2.50
CA ILE A 215 -0.95 -6.58 1.61
C ILE A 215 0.32 -6.51 2.44
N TYR A 216 1.31 -7.35 2.15
CA TYR A 216 2.60 -7.40 2.83
C TYR A 216 3.67 -6.73 1.97
N ILE A 217 4.44 -5.82 2.56
CA ILE A 217 5.43 -5.01 1.85
C ILE A 217 6.78 -5.13 2.56
N GLY A 218 7.77 -5.66 1.85
CA GLY A 218 9.13 -5.85 2.37
C GLY A 218 10.10 -4.69 2.08
N GLY A 219 9.83 -3.91 1.03
CA GLY A 219 10.66 -2.77 0.62
C GLY A 219 9.95 -1.42 0.80
N ASN A 220 10.23 -0.46 -0.09
CA ASN A 220 9.62 0.86 -0.02
C ASN A 220 8.12 0.82 -0.32
N PHE A 221 7.37 1.64 0.41
CA PHE A 221 5.95 1.88 0.19
C PHE A 221 5.75 3.29 -0.34
N ASN A 222 5.36 3.40 -1.62
CA ASN A 222 5.16 4.66 -2.28
C ASN A 222 3.72 4.79 -2.78
N THR A 223 3.08 5.92 -2.49
CA THR A 223 1.79 6.25 -3.10
C THR A 223 1.85 7.63 -3.76
N GLY A 224 1.28 7.74 -4.96
CA GLY A 224 1.06 9.01 -5.65
C GLY A 224 -0.16 9.77 -5.10
N ASN A 225 -0.75 10.65 -5.91
CA ASN A 225 -1.91 11.48 -5.56
C ASN A 225 -3.23 10.69 -5.41
N THR A 226 -3.24 9.64 -4.63
CA THR A 226 -4.39 8.77 -4.47
C THR A 226 -5.35 9.30 -3.42
N THR A 227 -6.60 9.48 -3.79
CA THR A 227 -7.59 10.18 -2.97
C THR A 227 -8.54 9.28 -2.19
N SER A 228 -8.64 8.00 -2.47
CA SER A 228 -9.49 7.12 -1.65
C SER A 228 -9.15 5.64 -1.83
N TYR A 229 -9.05 4.96 -0.72
CA TYR A 229 -8.99 3.50 -0.64
C TYR A 229 -10.21 3.01 0.13
N SER A 230 -10.74 1.85 -0.25
CA SER A 230 -11.89 1.29 0.46
C SER A 230 -11.49 0.73 1.83
N ASN A 231 -12.42 0.79 2.75
CA ASN A 231 -12.25 0.31 4.12
C ASN A 231 -11.92 -1.19 4.16
N GLY A 232 -10.94 -1.56 4.99
CA GLY A 232 -10.68 -2.95 5.36
C GLY A 232 -9.32 -3.51 4.98
N THR A 233 -8.59 -2.94 4.03
CA THR A 233 -7.23 -3.41 3.69
C THR A 233 -6.20 -2.93 4.70
N ILE A 234 -5.33 -3.85 5.11
CA ILE A 234 -4.18 -3.54 5.98
C ILE A 234 -2.89 -3.69 5.16
N PHE A 235 -2.11 -2.62 5.07
CA PHE A 235 -0.74 -2.70 4.59
C PHE A 235 0.18 -3.13 5.73
N ASN A 236 0.62 -4.37 5.66
CA ASN A 236 1.59 -4.94 6.60
C ASN A 236 3.00 -4.62 6.11
N LEU A 237 3.69 -3.76 6.82
CA LEU A 237 5.08 -3.40 6.57
C LEU A 237 5.96 -4.37 7.34
N ASP A 238 6.62 -5.31 6.67
CA ASP A 238 7.36 -6.42 7.30
C ASP A 238 8.84 -6.51 6.92
N GLY A 239 9.38 -5.47 6.31
CA GLY A 239 10.77 -5.41 5.88
C GLY A 239 11.46 -4.09 6.23
N THR A 240 12.31 -3.59 5.32
CA THR A 240 13.09 -2.37 5.50
C THR A 240 12.89 -1.44 4.32
N GLY A 241 12.57 -0.16 4.57
CA GLY A 241 12.36 0.78 3.50
C GLY A 241 11.91 2.16 3.94
N THR A 242 11.38 2.89 2.99
CA THR A 242 10.82 4.23 3.20
C THR A 242 9.32 4.26 2.90
N ILE A 243 8.63 5.16 3.54
CA ILE A 243 7.21 5.43 3.31
C ILE A 243 7.08 6.82 2.71
N THR A 244 6.58 6.87 1.48
CA THR A 244 6.32 8.10 0.75
C THR A 244 4.85 8.14 0.35
N ILE A 245 4.07 9.04 0.92
CA ILE A 245 2.64 9.18 0.65
C ILE A 245 2.37 10.61 0.19
N ASN A 246 2.03 10.77 -1.09
CA ASN A 246 1.77 12.07 -1.71
C ASN A 246 0.26 12.38 -1.82
N GLY A 247 -0.51 11.95 -0.86
CA GLY A 247 -1.96 12.15 -0.83
C GLY A 247 -2.53 11.72 0.51
N THR A 248 -3.82 11.36 0.54
CA THR A 248 -4.46 10.83 1.74
C THR A 248 -4.52 9.30 1.68
N LEU A 249 -3.91 8.63 2.64
CA LEU A 249 -4.01 7.19 2.81
C LEU A 249 -5.26 6.85 3.63
N GLY A 250 -6.24 6.24 3.00
CA GLY A 250 -7.51 5.82 3.63
C GLY A 250 -7.51 4.39 4.17
N MET A 251 -6.35 3.74 4.25
CA MET A 251 -6.20 2.34 4.65
C MET A 251 -5.36 2.22 5.91
N SER A 252 -5.40 1.04 6.55
CA SER A 252 -4.62 0.80 7.76
C SER A 252 -3.17 0.44 7.45
N LEU A 253 -2.26 0.95 8.26
CA LEU A 253 -0.84 0.59 8.27
C LEU A 253 -0.53 -0.27 9.49
N LYS A 254 0.17 -1.38 9.28
CA LYS A 254 0.63 -2.23 10.36
C LYS A 254 2.14 -2.48 10.24
N PHE A 255 2.88 -1.98 11.21
CA PHE A 255 4.32 -2.21 11.33
C PHE A 255 4.55 -3.52 12.08
N LYS A 256 5.11 -4.50 11.38
CA LYS A 256 5.42 -5.83 11.93
C LYS A 256 6.67 -5.76 12.81
N ALA A 257 6.89 -6.76 13.65
CA ALA A 257 8.02 -6.85 14.57
C ALA A 257 9.40 -6.72 13.88
N THR A 258 9.49 -7.14 12.63
CA THR A 258 10.72 -7.08 11.81
C THR A 258 10.88 -5.80 11.01
N SER A 259 9.91 -4.89 11.08
CA SER A 259 9.91 -3.69 10.23
C SER A 259 10.94 -2.64 10.67
N ASN A 260 11.59 -2.04 9.65
CA ASN A 260 12.51 -0.92 9.83
C ASN A 260 12.21 0.14 8.75
N TYR A 261 11.34 1.10 9.08
CA TYR A 261 10.86 2.07 8.10
C TYR A 261 11.13 3.51 8.51
N THR A 262 11.32 4.36 7.50
CA THR A 262 11.49 5.81 7.66
C THR A 262 10.41 6.55 6.88
N PHE A 263 9.71 7.51 7.49
CA PHE A 263 8.81 8.39 6.78
C PHE A 263 9.57 9.43 5.97
N ASN A 264 9.31 9.51 4.65
CA ASN A 264 9.92 10.47 3.75
C ASN A 264 9.08 11.73 3.53
N THR A 265 7.77 11.63 3.71
CA THR A 265 6.82 12.74 3.54
C THR A 265 5.95 12.91 4.76
N ASP A 266 5.32 14.07 4.93
CA ASP A 266 4.16 14.20 5.77
C ASP A 266 3.04 13.31 5.23
N ILE A 267 2.26 12.70 6.12
CA ILE A 267 1.26 11.72 5.75
C ILE A 267 -0.13 12.23 6.14
N SER A 268 -1.00 12.43 5.15
CA SER A 268 -2.44 12.58 5.43
C SER A 268 -3.06 11.19 5.58
N PHE A 269 -3.71 10.93 6.71
CA PHE A 269 -4.11 9.60 7.11
C PHE A 269 -5.57 9.50 7.54
N ARG A 270 -6.22 8.39 7.13
CA ARG A 270 -7.58 8.01 7.55
C ARG A 270 -7.60 6.49 7.72
N GLY A 271 -7.63 5.98 8.93
CA GLY A 271 -7.61 4.53 9.16
C GLY A 271 -6.99 4.17 10.50
N THR A 272 -6.34 3.03 10.56
CA THR A 272 -5.67 2.54 11.78
C THR A 272 -4.18 2.42 11.57
N ILE A 273 -3.40 2.93 12.53
CA ILE A 273 -1.96 2.65 12.59
C ILE A 273 -1.73 1.63 13.70
N TYR A 274 -1.09 0.53 13.37
CA TYR A 274 -0.69 -0.53 14.29
C TYR A 274 0.83 -0.64 14.38
N SER A 275 1.35 -1.02 15.55
CA SER A 275 2.74 -1.44 15.70
C SER A 275 2.86 -2.69 16.54
N GLU A 276 3.68 -3.64 16.09
CA GLU A 276 4.09 -4.81 16.86
C GLU A 276 5.39 -4.53 17.63
N SER A 277 5.58 -5.21 18.76
CA SER A 277 6.81 -5.11 19.55
C SER A 277 8.02 -5.54 18.70
N GLY A 278 9.09 -4.73 18.73
CA GLY A 278 10.30 -4.94 17.93
C GLY A 278 10.36 -4.16 16.62
N CYS A 279 9.26 -3.53 16.17
CA CYS A 279 9.32 -2.65 15.01
C CYS A 279 10.20 -1.43 15.29
N ASN A 280 10.93 -1.00 14.26
CA ASN A 280 11.72 0.23 14.27
C ASN A 280 11.15 1.20 13.23
N VAL A 281 10.58 2.30 13.68
CA VAL A 281 9.97 3.31 12.79
C VAL A 281 10.56 4.67 13.10
N ASN A 282 11.26 5.23 12.13
CA ASN A 282 11.80 6.58 12.20
C ASN A 282 10.79 7.57 11.59
N ALA A 283 10.20 8.41 12.43
CA ALA A 283 9.28 9.45 11.99
C ALA A 283 9.95 10.58 11.17
N ASN A 284 11.29 10.70 11.24
CA ASN A 284 12.09 11.62 10.42
C ASN A 284 11.53 13.06 10.38
N SER A 285 11.09 13.58 11.53
CA SER A 285 10.46 14.90 11.66
C SER A 285 9.24 15.13 10.75
N LYS A 286 8.56 14.06 10.34
CA LYS A 286 7.36 14.14 9.50
C LYS A 286 6.08 14.19 10.32
N THR A 287 5.10 14.89 9.80
CA THR A 287 3.79 15.08 10.42
C THR A 287 2.81 14.02 9.93
N ILE A 288 2.11 13.39 10.86
CA ILE A 288 0.90 12.62 10.55
C ILE A 288 -0.29 13.58 10.66
N VAL A 289 -0.86 13.94 9.52
CA VAL A 289 -2.06 14.77 9.45
C VAL A 289 -3.29 13.88 9.48
N LEU A 290 -4.07 14.00 10.53
CA LEU A 290 -5.29 13.24 10.71
C LEU A 290 -6.42 13.94 9.95
N GLY A 291 -6.90 13.32 8.87
CA GLY A 291 -7.92 13.86 7.98
C GLY A 291 -9.36 13.49 8.37
N ALA A 292 -10.31 13.70 7.45
CA ALA A 292 -11.71 13.34 7.65
C ALA A 292 -11.88 11.81 7.70
N GLY A 293 -12.35 11.28 8.81
CA GLY A 293 -12.60 9.85 9.04
C GLY A 293 -12.26 9.43 10.46
N SER A 294 -12.83 8.34 10.93
CA SER A 294 -12.45 7.76 12.23
C SER A 294 -11.01 7.27 12.18
N ILE A 295 -10.22 7.66 13.14
CA ILE A 295 -8.80 7.36 13.21
C ILE A 295 -8.53 6.57 14.46
N TYR A 296 -7.82 5.46 14.29
CA TYR A 296 -7.50 4.54 15.35
C TYR A 296 -5.98 4.41 15.49
N LEU A 297 -5.46 4.64 16.70
CA LEU A 297 -4.04 4.56 16.98
C LEU A 297 -3.77 3.41 17.95
N ASN A 298 -3.14 2.36 17.46
CA ASN A 298 -2.68 1.20 18.20
C ASN A 298 -1.18 0.98 17.96
N ALA A 299 -0.39 2.00 18.25
CA ALA A 299 1.01 2.07 17.85
C ALA A 299 1.95 2.41 19.03
N PRO A 300 1.96 1.60 20.12
CA PRO A 300 2.73 1.91 21.33
C PRO A 300 4.24 1.86 21.14
N HIS A 301 4.72 1.24 20.05
CA HIS A 301 6.13 1.06 19.76
C HIS A 301 6.70 2.08 18.78
N ILE A 302 5.89 3.10 18.38
CA ILE A 302 6.32 4.16 17.49
C ILE A 302 6.40 5.47 18.27
N GLN A 303 7.55 6.15 18.15
CA GLN A 303 7.70 7.54 18.55
C GLN A 303 7.37 8.43 17.35
N PHE A 304 6.19 9.04 17.34
CA PHE A 304 5.80 10.00 16.31
C PHE A 304 6.46 11.35 16.57
N TYR A 305 6.88 12.04 15.48
CA TYR A 305 7.38 13.40 15.62
C TYR A 305 6.23 14.38 15.85
N ARG A 306 5.21 14.39 14.99
CA ARG A 306 4.05 15.26 15.12
C ARG A 306 2.77 14.57 14.67
N ILE A 307 1.74 14.69 15.47
CA ILE A 307 0.37 14.36 15.08
C ILE A 307 -0.43 15.64 15.04
N LEU A 308 -0.94 15.99 13.86
CA LEU A 308 -1.75 17.17 13.63
C LEU A 308 -3.18 16.75 13.29
N HIS A 309 -4.13 17.12 14.13
CA HIS A 309 -5.55 16.90 13.89
C HIS A 309 -6.19 18.19 13.36
N THR A 310 -6.73 18.13 12.14
CA THR A 310 -7.31 19.27 11.44
C THR A 310 -8.83 19.21 11.25
N TYR A 311 -9.45 18.06 11.58
CA TYR A 311 -10.87 17.81 11.33
C TYR A 311 -11.69 17.72 12.64
N ASN A 312 -12.93 18.20 12.59
CA ASN A 312 -13.75 18.51 13.76
C ASN A 312 -14.74 17.43 14.15
N ILE A 313 -15.06 16.48 13.26
CA ILE A 313 -16.22 15.60 13.43
C ILE A 313 -15.82 14.18 13.86
N TYR A 314 -14.57 13.82 13.61
CA TYR A 314 -14.13 12.45 13.80
C TYR A 314 -13.24 12.31 15.02
N PRO A 315 -13.52 11.32 15.89
CA PRO A 315 -12.70 11.07 17.07
C PRO A 315 -11.34 10.47 16.69
N ILE A 316 -10.35 10.77 17.52
CA ILE A 316 -9.14 9.96 17.62
C ILE A 316 -9.39 8.91 18.68
N THR A 317 -9.31 7.64 18.32
CA THR A 317 -9.45 6.54 19.28
C THR A 317 -8.10 5.89 19.55
N LEU A 318 -7.67 5.89 20.78
CA LEU A 318 -6.47 5.17 21.21
C LEU A 318 -6.85 3.75 21.62
N TYR A 319 -6.13 2.77 21.07
CA TYR A 319 -6.23 1.36 21.49
C TYR A 319 -5.01 0.90 22.29
N ASN A 320 -4.04 1.80 22.50
CA ASN A 320 -2.86 1.56 23.31
C ASN A 320 -2.21 2.90 23.69
N ASN A 321 -1.19 2.86 24.54
CA ASN A 321 -0.39 4.02 24.86
C ASN A 321 0.25 4.59 23.59
N LEU A 322 0.39 5.91 23.53
CA LEU A 322 0.93 6.60 22.37
C LEU A 322 2.04 7.57 22.81
N ASN A 323 3.14 7.57 22.04
CA ASN A 323 4.24 8.51 22.22
C ASN A 323 4.37 9.43 21.01
N VAL A 324 4.41 10.74 21.23
CA VAL A 324 4.53 11.75 20.19
C VAL A 324 5.33 12.94 20.69
N ASP A 325 6.17 13.55 19.86
CA ASP A 325 6.85 14.78 20.28
C ASP A 325 5.86 15.95 20.34
N ILE A 326 5.07 16.15 19.29
CA ILE A 326 4.11 17.26 19.18
C ILE A 326 2.72 16.71 18.87
N LEU A 327 1.78 16.88 19.79
CA LEU A 327 0.35 16.67 19.55
C LEU A 327 -0.34 18.01 19.37
N GLU A 328 -0.90 18.24 18.20
CA GLU A 328 -1.54 19.51 17.85
C GLU A 328 -2.96 19.31 17.35
N PHE A 329 -3.89 20.04 17.93
CA PHE A 329 -5.26 20.19 17.46
C PHE A 329 -5.42 21.60 16.86
N LYS A 330 -5.65 21.63 15.55
CA LYS A 330 -5.84 22.86 14.78
C LYS A 330 -7.04 22.70 13.84
N PRO A 331 -8.27 22.65 14.36
CA PRO A 331 -9.45 22.53 13.53
C PRO A 331 -9.59 23.73 12.58
N VAL A 332 -10.09 23.44 11.41
CA VAL A 332 -10.21 24.42 10.30
C VAL A 332 -11.52 25.23 10.42
N VAL A 333 -12.49 24.74 11.19
CA VAL A 333 -13.82 25.33 11.34
C VAL A 333 -14.11 25.60 12.80
N TYR A 334 -14.64 26.79 13.09
CA TYR A 334 -14.99 27.28 14.41
C TYR A 334 -16.10 26.45 15.10
N GLY A 335 -15.98 26.22 16.40
CA GLY A 335 -17.09 25.77 17.26
C GLY A 335 -17.35 24.27 17.29
N TYR A 336 -16.36 23.43 16.95
CA TYR A 336 -16.52 21.97 16.99
C TYR A 336 -15.72 21.29 18.09
N ASP A 337 -16.26 20.16 18.54
CA ASP A 337 -15.61 19.33 19.55
C ASP A 337 -14.70 18.29 18.90
N VAL A 338 -13.48 18.20 19.40
CA VAL A 338 -12.56 17.10 19.08
C VAL A 338 -12.62 16.08 20.19
N ASN A 339 -12.97 14.84 19.87
CA ASN A 339 -13.01 13.77 20.82
C ASN A 339 -11.73 12.94 20.77
N ILE A 340 -11.14 12.67 21.96
CA ILE A 340 -10.08 11.67 22.11
C ILE A 340 -10.65 10.56 22.97
N ASP A 341 -10.76 9.36 22.40
CA ASP A 341 -11.36 8.19 23.06
C ASP A 341 -10.31 7.15 23.41
N GLY A 342 -10.57 6.39 24.46
CA GLY A 342 -9.73 5.29 24.93
C GLY A 342 -9.26 5.51 26.38
N ALA A 343 -8.90 4.43 27.06
CA ALA A 343 -8.44 4.43 28.44
C ALA A 343 -6.90 4.22 28.51
N TYR A 344 -6.14 5.04 27.78
CA TYR A 344 -4.70 4.87 27.59
C TYR A 344 -3.94 6.14 27.92
N GLN A 345 -2.59 6.04 27.93
CA GLN A 345 -1.72 7.18 28.12
C GLN A 345 -1.20 7.71 26.80
N LEU A 346 -1.21 9.03 26.67
CA LEU A 346 -0.58 9.77 25.59
C LEU A 346 0.56 10.59 26.20
N ASN A 347 1.79 10.27 25.82
CA ASN A 347 2.96 11.00 26.27
C ASN A 347 3.43 11.91 25.15
N CYS A 348 3.50 13.22 25.40
CA CYS A 348 4.00 14.18 24.43
C CYS A 348 4.98 15.17 25.07
N LYS A 349 5.89 15.71 24.27
CA LYS A 349 6.72 16.83 24.67
C LYS A 349 5.90 18.12 24.65
N GLN A 350 5.15 18.31 23.58
CA GLN A 350 4.32 19.50 23.38
C GLN A 350 2.87 19.10 23.12
N PHE A 351 1.97 19.74 23.83
CA PHE A 351 0.53 19.63 23.61
C PHE A 351 -0.02 21.00 23.22
N ILE A 352 -0.59 21.09 22.04
CA ILE A 352 -1.03 22.33 21.42
C ILE A 352 -2.50 22.24 21.04
N ILE A 353 -3.30 23.13 21.57
CA ILE A 353 -4.65 23.41 21.08
C ILE A 353 -4.65 24.84 20.58
N GLY A 354 -4.75 25.01 19.26
CA GLY A 354 -4.71 26.30 18.63
C GLY A 354 -5.52 26.29 17.35
N GLY A 355 -6.31 27.33 17.12
CA GLY A 355 -7.14 27.46 15.94
C GLY A 355 -7.87 28.80 15.92
N ALA A 356 -9.00 28.88 15.22
CA ALA A 356 -9.81 30.07 15.11
C ALA A 356 -10.51 30.47 16.44
N GLY A 357 -10.39 29.65 17.49
CA GLY A 357 -11.01 29.88 18.80
C GLY A 357 -12.36 29.17 18.96
N GLY A 358 -12.68 28.75 20.18
CA GLY A 358 -13.94 28.07 20.50
C GLY A 358 -13.95 26.54 20.28
N GLU A 359 -12.79 25.95 20.06
CA GLU A 359 -12.66 24.49 20.01
C GLU A 359 -12.71 23.92 21.42
N THR A 360 -13.42 22.79 21.56
CA THR A 360 -13.42 22.02 22.80
C THR A 360 -12.79 20.66 22.55
N VAL A 361 -11.69 20.34 23.25
CA VAL A 361 -11.15 18.99 23.28
C VAL A 361 -11.83 18.24 24.41
N ARG A 362 -12.44 17.11 24.07
CA ARG A 362 -13.18 16.25 25.01
C ARG A 362 -12.55 14.89 25.06
N SER A 363 -12.43 14.37 26.26
CA SER A 363 -11.97 13.00 26.49
C SER A 363 -12.60 12.39 27.72
N ASN A 364 -12.58 11.05 27.75
CA ASN A 364 -12.86 10.26 28.93
C ASN A 364 -11.72 9.28 29.16
N ASP A 365 -11.33 9.13 30.42
CA ASP A 365 -10.42 8.07 30.89
C ASP A 365 -9.03 8.05 30.20
N ILE A 366 -8.68 9.11 29.48
CA ILE A 366 -7.36 9.26 28.90
C ILE A 366 -6.46 10.10 29.81
N THR A 367 -5.18 9.75 29.84
CA THR A 367 -4.15 10.54 30.51
C THR A 367 -3.18 11.11 29.49
N ILE A 368 -3.09 12.44 29.40
CA ILE A 368 -2.10 13.14 28.58
C ILE A 368 -0.99 13.66 29.49
N ASN A 369 0.25 13.22 29.28
CA ASN A 369 1.42 13.67 29.99
C ASN A 369 2.24 14.60 29.08
N VAL A 370 2.48 15.84 29.50
CA VAL A 370 3.20 16.87 28.74
C VAL A 370 4.53 17.18 29.41
N SER A 371 5.66 17.00 28.71
CA SER A 371 6.99 17.10 29.32
C SER A 371 7.75 18.39 29.01
N GLU A 372 7.41 19.13 27.96
CA GLU A 372 8.14 20.37 27.57
C GLU A 372 7.27 21.61 27.54
N SER A 373 6.14 21.60 26.85
CA SER A 373 5.28 22.78 26.76
C SER A 373 3.82 22.47 26.53
N LEU A 374 2.97 23.27 27.16
CA LEU A 374 1.52 23.24 27.06
C LEU A 374 1.01 24.58 26.51
N TYR A 375 0.38 24.52 25.33
CA TYR A 375 -0.24 25.71 24.71
C TYR A 375 -1.72 25.43 24.41
N ILE A 376 -2.62 26.18 25.04
CA ILE A 376 -4.07 25.98 24.89
C ILE A 376 -4.77 27.32 24.65
N ARG A 377 -5.53 27.38 23.55
CA ARG A 377 -6.43 28.50 23.19
C ARG A 377 -7.88 28.04 22.99
N GLY A 378 -8.18 26.81 23.24
CA GLY A 378 -9.53 26.23 23.19
C GLY A 378 -9.97 25.75 24.58
N ASP A 379 -11.11 25.11 24.68
CA ASP A 379 -11.65 24.60 25.93
C ASP A 379 -11.33 23.11 26.13
N LEU A 380 -11.25 22.70 27.40
CA LEU A 380 -11.04 21.31 27.80
C LEU A 380 -12.25 20.81 28.59
N ASN A 381 -12.76 19.65 28.23
CA ASN A 381 -13.91 19.07 28.93
C ASN A 381 -13.92 17.53 28.89
N ARG A 382 -14.67 16.91 29.80
CA ARG A 382 -15.00 15.48 29.67
C ARG A 382 -16.02 15.25 28.56
N LYS A 383 -15.98 14.07 27.96
CA LYS A 383 -16.92 13.67 26.90
C LYS A 383 -18.27 13.24 27.45
N THR A 384 -18.29 12.43 28.52
CA THR A 384 -19.52 11.88 29.12
C THR A 384 -19.56 12.12 30.62
N ILE A 385 -20.75 12.07 31.22
CA ILE A 385 -20.94 12.15 32.65
C ILE A 385 -20.22 10.97 33.33
N GLY A 386 -19.37 11.25 34.32
CA GLY A 386 -18.60 10.26 35.06
C GLY A 386 -17.20 10.00 34.53
N GLY A 387 -16.85 10.41 33.28
CA GLY A 387 -15.49 10.31 32.78
C GLY A 387 -14.58 11.42 33.33
N ILE A 388 -13.28 11.15 33.35
CA ILE A 388 -12.23 12.08 33.78
C ILE A 388 -11.27 12.30 32.62
N PHE A 389 -10.99 13.56 32.29
CA PHE A 389 -9.92 13.92 31.38
C PHE A 389 -8.69 14.27 32.23
N THR A 390 -7.64 13.49 32.15
CA THR A 390 -6.41 13.72 32.91
C THR A 390 -5.36 14.41 31.99
N LEU A 391 -4.89 15.59 32.43
CA LEU A 391 -3.85 16.35 31.74
C LEU A 391 -2.76 16.72 32.75
N ASN A 392 -1.63 16.04 32.68
CA ASN A 392 -0.50 16.25 33.58
C ASN A 392 0.58 17.09 32.91
N LEU A 393 0.91 18.24 33.46
CA LEU A 393 2.06 19.03 33.09
C LEU A 393 3.26 18.61 33.96
N LEU A 394 4.25 17.95 33.36
CA LEU A 394 5.37 17.39 34.10
C LEU A 394 6.34 18.49 34.57
N SER A 395 7.16 18.16 35.58
CA SER A 395 8.10 19.13 36.17
C SER A 395 9.07 19.71 35.15
N GLY A 396 9.23 21.03 35.17
CA GLY A 396 10.09 21.77 34.23
C GLY A 396 9.42 22.18 32.90
N ALA A 397 8.22 21.67 32.63
CA ALA A 397 7.49 22.06 31.44
C ALA A 397 6.91 23.49 31.57
N THR A 398 6.86 24.19 30.44
CA THR A 398 6.29 25.56 30.35
C THR A 398 4.81 25.52 29.98
N GLN A 399 4.08 26.61 30.26
CA GLN A 399 2.67 26.68 29.92
C GLN A 399 2.26 28.07 29.43
N ASP A 400 1.38 28.11 28.43
CA ASP A 400 0.63 29.30 28.01
C ASP A 400 -0.82 28.85 27.75
N VAL A 401 -1.65 28.97 28.77
CA VAL A 401 -3.00 28.42 28.79
C VAL A 401 -4.02 29.53 28.96
N ARG A 402 -4.95 29.62 28.00
CA ARG A 402 -6.10 30.54 28.04
C ARG A 402 -7.34 29.77 27.61
N CYS A 403 -7.86 28.98 28.52
CA CYS A 403 -9.00 28.10 28.24
C CYS A 403 -9.97 28.01 29.41
N ASN A 404 -11.21 27.67 29.11
CA ASN A 404 -12.10 27.14 30.13
C ASN A 404 -11.81 25.66 30.33
N ALA A 405 -11.75 25.20 31.55
CA ALA A 405 -11.53 23.80 31.86
C ALA A 405 -12.62 23.27 32.79
N SER A 406 -13.17 22.10 32.46
CA SER A 406 -14.22 21.46 33.21
C SER A 406 -14.00 19.96 33.30
N TYR A 407 -14.02 19.43 34.52
CA TYR A 407 -13.79 18.01 34.79
C TYR A 407 -12.42 17.51 34.27
N VAL A 408 -11.40 18.32 34.40
CA VAL A 408 -10.01 17.98 34.04
C VAL A 408 -9.19 17.81 35.29
N ASP A 409 -8.55 16.66 35.45
CA ASP A 409 -7.64 16.35 36.53
C ASP A 409 -6.19 16.53 36.10
N SER A 410 -5.40 17.25 36.86
CA SER A 410 -3.96 17.41 36.66
C SER A 410 -3.17 17.09 37.92
N SER A 411 -3.72 16.28 38.80
CA SER A 411 -3.11 15.92 40.08
C SER A 411 -1.75 15.24 39.98
N GLY A 412 -1.46 14.59 38.84
CA GLY A 412 -0.18 13.95 38.54
C GLY A 412 0.94 14.86 38.05
N GLY A 413 0.70 16.18 37.99
CA GLY A 413 1.67 17.15 37.44
C GLY A 413 1.76 18.45 38.18
N GLN A 414 2.35 19.46 37.54
CA GLN A 414 2.37 20.83 38.04
C GLN A 414 0.97 21.46 37.97
N THR A 415 0.73 22.50 38.78
CA THR A 415 -0.49 23.30 38.68
C THR A 415 -0.58 23.94 37.27
N ILE A 416 -1.72 23.74 36.60
CA ILE A 416 -2.02 24.40 35.36
C ILE A 416 -2.74 25.71 35.62
N TRP A 417 -2.17 26.80 35.13
CA TRP A 417 -2.71 28.15 35.32
C TRP A 417 -3.40 28.63 34.05
N THR A 418 -4.65 29.01 34.15
CA THR A 418 -5.39 29.66 33.05
C THR A 418 -5.61 31.15 33.32
N GLY A 419 -5.97 31.94 32.30
CA GLY A 419 -6.22 33.38 32.45
C GLY A 419 -7.33 33.66 33.44
N ILE A 420 -7.24 34.81 34.13
CA ILE A 420 -8.14 35.21 35.21
C ILE A 420 -9.63 35.26 34.81
N ASN A 421 -9.92 35.47 33.55
CA ASN A 421 -11.29 35.56 33.02
C ASN A 421 -11.85 34.22 32.58
N ASN A 422 -11.07 33.15 32.65
CA ASN A 422 -11.51 31.83 32.23
C ASN A 422 -12.23 31.08 33.37
N SER A 423 -13.15 30.23 32.97
CA SER A 423 -13.93 29.40 33.89
C SER A 423 -13.22 28.07 34.17
N ILE A 424 -13.10 27.71 35.42
CA ILE A 424 -12.65 26.38 35.84
C ILE A 424 -13.69 25.78 36.79
N SER A 425 -14.06 24.52 36.54
CA SER A 425 -15.04 23.81 37.36
C SER A 425 -14.71 22.33 37.42
N ASN A 426 -14.90 21.75 38.61
CA ASN A 426 -14.63 20.33 38.88
C ASN A 426 -13.25 19.89 38.36
N THR A 427 -12.23 20.70 38.59
CA THR A 427 -10.85 20.44 38.19
C THR A 427 -9.96 20.27 39.40
N THR A 428 -8.92 19.45 39.28
CA THR A 428 -7.90 19.24 40.29
C THR A 428 -6.59 19.86 39.83
N ASN A 429 -5.91 20.59 40.69
CA ASN A 429 -4.62 21.23 40.44
C ASN A 429 -4.63 22.24 39.27
N TRP A 430 -5.74 22.97 39.16
CA TRP A 430 -5.89 24.11 38.24
C TRP A 430 -6.05 25.40 39.03
N GLY A 431 -5.42 26.47 38.55
CA GLY A 431 -5.50 27.80 39.15
C GLY A 431 -5.94 28.88 38.14
N ARG A 432 -6.49 29.99 38.65
CA ARG A 432 -6.72 31.20 37.90
C ARG A 432 -5.66 32.23 38.26
N GLY A 433 -5.03 32.81 37.27
CA GLY A 433 -4.01 33.84 37.51
C GLY A 433 -3.12 34.11 36.32
N GLU A 434 -2.25 35.11 36.50
CA GLU A 434 -1.25 35.44 35.48
C GLU A 434 0.00 34.53 35.59
N GLY A 435 -0.17 33.26 35.91
CA GLY A 435 0.86 32.32 36.35
C GLY A 435 2.11 32.16 35.48
N ASN A 436 2.25 32.84 34.37
CA ASN A 436 3.47 32.81 33.56
C ASN A 436 3.67 34.00 32.63
N LEU A 437 3.15 35.17 32.95
CA LEU A 437 3.47 36.40 32.17
C LEU A 437 4.97 36.76 32.23
N LEU A 438 5.69 36.25 33.23
CA LEU A 438 7.12 36.58 33.44
C LEU A 438 8.10 35.82 32.56
N LEU A 439 7.70 34.73 31.92
CA LEU A 439 8.59 33.95 31.05
C LEU A 439 8.44 34.24 29.56
N ALA A 440 7.38 34.93 29.14
CA ALA A 440 7.14 35.29 27.74
C ALA A 440 8.02 36.45 27.22
N PHE A 441 8.65 37.21 28.11
CA PHE A 441 9.51 38.35 27.74
C PHE A 441 11.01 38.06 27.66
N LYS A 442 11.42 36.80 27.77
CA LYS A 442 12.82 36.38 27.56
C LYS A 442 13.05 35.69 26.23
N LYS A 443 12.45 36.25 25.17
CA LYS A 443 12.86 35.91 23.81
C LYS A 443 12.80 37.15 22.96
N TYR A 444 13.97 37.80 22.88
CA TYR A 444 14.54 38.36 21.63
C TYR A 444 15.93 38.86 21.95
#